data_41d1ecb4147f7dca4c9105e5ac8b2cc8
#
_entry.id   41d1ecb4147f7dca4c9105e5ac8b2cc8
#
_cell.length_a   1.000
_cell.length_b   1.000
_cell.length_c   1.000
_cell.angle_alpha   90.00
_cell.angle_beta   90.00
_cell.angle_gamma   90.00
#
_symmetry.space_group_name_H-M   'P 1'
#
loop_
_entity.id
_entity.type
_entity.pdbx_description
1 polymer ?
#
loop_
_entity_poly.entity_id
_entity_poly.type
_entity_poly.pdbx_seq_one_letter_code
_entity_poly.pdbx_strand_id
1 'polypeptide(L)'
;MMKFLSIIFATSACLLFQQSQAADLTVHLKLISPQKLEVSYQLPQTCDAIPFLNQETLPKFGSEIRAAWQAVDDCGTADGTTLTKTNKACSHIRFQVPASSKFYDRVSPGSFPMGEGMYVNTTSYAVSDKCGAVGYQFSAPGSIAFKGQLFQETASYDAYDGQYMAVLLLQKQISSKAGVISYFNPALGAENIQLLQNISGQAVDFYHQALPDVTFRKPILAATVERDGGVPGFWGDAGDVLRLALYNWPERPNPDSDERLRKFVWHEFAHRFQPPPAKENEQRAPFIGEGGAEYLRWTASLKTKWLSPEDAATELSTAISNCISRTAGYSWKTLPKNLATSGSVPYECGLALHVMGLAARQNDGSALQQMNDYYHGFETGETTSFEQAIECGKKKNCTPQWLPKLMGDQPMSVAWPEFFASTQFAKPAPPPPTQYANIQRMAFAALMEGDCNGSVSFHTDKDAFLVGEIKGCKLFKEGMKIQKMEGKRLFGTLLLVDEMIQTCTSHGKVSLGLENGETLAVPCKGDFKIPQFYAVDMKQLMQKLDL
;
A
#
# COMPACT_ATOMS: atom_id res chain seq x y z
N MET A 1 -58.22 -44.54 24.61
CA MET A 1 -57.32 -45.31 23.71
C MET A 1 -57.07 -44.47 22.44
N MET A 2 -56.05 -43.69 22.43
CA MET A 2 -55.56 -42.98 21.23
C MET A 2 -54.11 -43.27 21.07
N LYS A 3 -53.74 -43.93 19.97
CA LYS A 3 -52.37 -44.30 19.58
C LYS A 3 -51.73 -43.09 18.91
N PHE A 4 -50.66 -42.53 19.51
CA PHE A 4 -49.81 -41.57 18.88
C PHE A 4 -48.82 -42.29 17.95
N LEU A 5 -48.87 -41.95 16.66
CA LEU A 5 -47.91 -42.39 15.65
C LEU A 5 -46.79 -41.34 15.62
N SER A 6 -45.61 -41.73 16.09
CA SER A 6 -44.38 -40.88 15.96
C SER A 6 -43.80 -41.11 14.55
N ILE A 7 -43.84 -40.07 13.70
CA ILE A 7 -43.15 -40.04 12.41
C ILE A 7 -41.73 -39.48 12.68
N ILE A 8 -40.72 -40.32 12.50
CA ILE A 8 -39.31 -39.94 12.54
C ILE A 8 -38.94 -39.44 11.14
N PHE A 9 -38.74 -38.12 10.99
CA PHE A 9 -38.11 -37.53 9.81
C PHE A 9 -36.60 -37.71 9.91
N ALA A 10 -36.06 -38.64 9.12
CA ALA A 10 -34.63 -38.75 8.88
C ALA A 10 -34.21 -37.67 7.87
N THR A 11 -33.70 -36.55 8.35
CA THR A 11 -33.02 -35.55 7.52
C THR A 11 -31.65 -36.08 7.13
N SER A 12 -31.54 -36.67 5.92
CA SER A 12 -30.27 -36.93 5.25
C SER A 12 -29.60 -35.59 4.93
N ALA A 13 -28.68 -35.15 5.77
CA ALA A 13 -27.75 -34.09 5.44
C ALA A 13 -26.78 -34.62 4.37
N CYS A 14 -27.06 -34.36 3.12
CA CYS A 14 -26.07 -34.45 2.03
C CYS A 14 -24.97 -33.44 2.31
N LEU A 15 -23.91 -33.86 2.99
CA LEU A 15 -22.62 -33.18 2.99
C LEU A 15 -22.12 -33.20 1.54
N LEU A 16 -22.36 -32.13 0.82
CA LEU A 16 -21.65 -31.84 -0.42
C LEU A 16 -20.17 -31.65 -0.04
N PHE A 17 -19.42 -32.74 -0.04
CA PHE A 17 -17.97 -32.67 -0.19
C PHE A 17 -17.72 -31.99 -1.54
N GLN A 18 -17.39 -30.70 -1.53
CA GLN A 18 -16.66 -30.11 -2.64
C GLN A 18 -15.37 -30.94 -2.76
N GLN A 19 -15.34 -31.88 -3.69
CA GLN A 19 -14.09 -32.48 -4.14
C GLN A 19 -13.27 -31.33 -4.71
N SER A 20 -12.25 -30.88 -3.99
CA SER A 20 -11.21 -30.06 -4.59
C SER A 20 -10.64 -30.87 -5.75
N GLN A 21 -10.86 -30.42 -6.97
CA GLN A 21 -10.17 -30.99 -8.12
C GLN A 21 -8.69 -30.77 -7.85
N ALA A 22 -7.94 -31.87 -7.80
CA ALA A 22 -6.49 -31.81 -7.68
C ALA A 22 -5.95 -30.92 -8.83
N ALA A 23 -5.03 -30.04 -8.51
CA ALA A 23 -4.44 -29.16 -9.52
C ALA A 23 -3.71 -30.00 -10.58
N ASP A 24 -3.93 -29.66 -11.86
CA ASP A 24 -3.26 -30.31 -12.99
C ASP A 24 -1.76 -29.98 -13.03
N LEU A 25 -1.41 -28.80 -12.52
CA LEU A 25 -0.06 -28.27 -12.44
C LEU A 25 0.23 -27.82 -11.00
N THR A 26 1.35 -28.24 -10.44
CA THR A 26 1.79 -27.83 -9.09
C THR A 26 3.08 -27.04 -9.16
N VAL A 27 3.08 -25.86 -8.53
CA VAL A 27 4.28 -25.05 -8.27
C VAL A 27 4.71 -25.30 -6.82
N HIS A 28 5.83 -25.98 -6.64
CA HIS A 28 6.37 -26.31 -5.33
C HIS A 28 7.52 -25.36 -4.97
N LEU A 29 7.42 -24.67 -3.85
CA LEU A 29 8.34 -23.68 -3.31
C LEU A 29 8.95 -24.25 -2.01
N LYS A 30 10.22 -24.68 -2.06
CA LYS A 30 10.90 -25.38 -0.97
C LYS A 30 12.06 -24.55 -0.43
N LEU A 31 12.04 -24.25 0.86
CA LEU A 31 13.16 -23.60 1.55
C LEU A 31 14.34 -24.56 1.67
N ILE A 32 15.47 -24.21 1.05
CA ILE A 32 16.74 -24.95 1.17
C ILE A 32 17.63 -24.32 2.23
N SER A 33 17.74 -23.00 2.19
CA SER A 33 18.45 -22.20 3.18
C SER A 33 17.85 -20.78 3.21
N PRO A 34 18.18 -19.90 4.18
CA PRO A 34 17.69 -18.53 4.19
C PRO A 34 18.01 -17.73 2.93
N GLN A 35 19.01 -18.15 2.15
CA GLN A 35 19.44 -17.50 0.91
C GLN A 35 19.03 -18.25 -0.36
N LYS A 36 18.37 -19.42 -0.23
CA LYS A 36 18.10 -20.27 -1.39
C LYS A 36 16.75 -20.97 -1.29
N LEU A 37 15.94 -20.80 -2.32
CA LEU A 37 14.70 -21.50 -2.55
C LEU A 37 14.88 -22.52 -3.68
N GLU A 38 14.31 -23.71 -3.60
CA GLU A 38 14.08 -24.57 -4.74
C GLU A 38 12.65 -24.39 -5.23
N VAL A 39 12.51 -24.08 -6.52
CA VAL A 39 11.21 -23.97 -7.19
C VAL A 39 11.07 -25.12 -8.17
N SER A 40 10.01 -25.91 -8.03
CA SER A 40 9.72 -27.04 -8.89
C SER A 40 8.35 -26.88 -9.53
N TYR A 41 8.29 -27.09 -10.85
CA TYR A 41 7.05 -27.08 -11.62
C TYR A 41 6.74 -28.51 -12.06
N GLN A 42 5.69 -29.10 -11.51
CA GLN A 42 5.16 -30.37 -11.97
C GLN A 42 4.17 -30.11 -13.09
N LEU A 43 4.56 -30.40 -14.33
CA LEU A 43 3.76 -30.15 -15.52
C LEU A 43 3.07 -31.41 -16.02
N PRO A 44 1.83 -31.32 -16.56
CA PRO A 44 1.24 -32.38 -17.36
C PRO A 44 2.16 -32.79 -18.51
N GLN A 45 2.10 -34.08 -18.92
CA GLN A 45 2.94 -34.54 -20.02
C GLN A 45 2.72 -33.81 -21.34
N THR A 46 1.50 -33.32 -21.55
CA THR A 46 1.08 -32.57 -22.74
C THR A 46 1.51 -31.10 -22.73
N CYS A 47 2.13 -30.63 -21.65
CA CYS A 47 2.51 -29.23 -21.47
C CYS A 47 4.02 -29.05 -21.72
N ASP A 48 4.40 -28.62 -22.90
CA ASP A 48 5.80 -28.37 -23.26
C ASP A 48 6.28 -26.96 -22.91
N ALA A 49 5.37 -25.97 -22.88
CA ALA A 49 5.70 -24.58 -22.55
C ALA A 49 4.50 -23.85 -21.94
N ILE A 50 4.76 -23.03 -20.93
CA ILE A 50 3.75 -22.29 -20.21
C ILE A 50 4.25 -20.86 -19.89
N PRO A 51 3.47 -19.80 -20.20
CA PRO A 51 3.85 -18.44 -19.87
C PRO A 51 3.80 -18.20 -18.36
N PHE A 52 4.74 -17.40 -17.84
CA PHE A 52 4.60 -16.83 -16.52
C PHE A 52 3.46 -15.80 -16.49
N LEU A 53 2.76 -15.71 -15.37
CA LEU A 53 1.78 -14.65 -15.14
C LEU A 53 2.46 -13.31 -14.86
N ASN A 54 1.64 -12.25 -14.88
CA ASN A 54 2.05 -10.88 -14.55
C ASN A 54 3.21 -10.33 -15.39
N GLN A 55 3.34 -10.80 -16.64
CA GLN A 55 4.31 -10.25 -17.57
C GLN A 55 4.08 -8.75 -17.82
N GLU A 56 2.83 -8.29 -17.80
CA GLU A 56 2.47 -6.88 -18.01
C GLU A 56 2.94 -5.98 -16.87
N THR A 57 2.95 -6.49 -15.64
CA THR A 57 3.44 -5.75 -14.47
C THR A 57 4.94 -5.91 -14.23
N LEU A 58 5.55 -6.96 -14.79
CA LEU A 58 6.94 -7.35 -14.56
C LEU A 58 7.80 -7.49 -15.82
N PRO A 59 7.48 -6.92 -17.02
CA PRO A 59 8.15 -7.30 -18.26
C PRO A 59 9.65 -7.02 -18.22
N LYS A 60 10.08 -5.94 -17.57
CA LYS A 60 11.49 -5.54 -17.43
C LYS A 60 12.22 -6.33 -16.34
N PHE A 61 11.59 -6.48 -15.16
CA PHE A 61 12.23 -7.06 -13.99
C PHE A 61 12.06 -8.58 -13.90
N GLY A 62 11.00 -9.14 -14.48
CA GLY A 62 10.78 -10.59 -14.53
C GLY A 62 11.95 -11.31 -15.22
N SER A 63 12.48 -10.76 -16.30
CA SER A 63 13.65 -11.31 -16.98
C SER A 63 14.92 -11.22 -16.13
N GLU A 64 15.17 -10.09 -15.45
CA GLU A 64 16.32 -9.94 -14.55
C GLU A 64 16.23 -10.89 -13.35
N ILE A 65 15.05 -11.03 -12.74
CA ILE A 65 14.82 -11.92 -11.60
C ILE A 65 15.05 -13.37 -12.02
N ARG A 66 14.49 -13.80 -13.15
CA ARG A 66 14.60 -15.20 -13.61
C ARG A 66 15.95 -15.53 -14.23
N ALA A 67 16.69 -14.55 -14.73
CA ALA A 67 18.08 -14.75 -15.17
C ALA A 67 19.01 -15.23 -14.05
N ALA A 68 18.65 -14.97 -12.77
CA ALA A 68 19.38 -15.46 -11.62
C ALA A 68 19.02 -16.92 -11.23
N TRP A 69 17.99 -17.52 -11.84
CA TRP A 69 17.57 -18.88 -11.56
C TRP A 69 18.53 -19.89 -12.17
N GLN A 70 18.93 -20.87 -11.40
CA GLN A 70 19.84 -21.93 -11.85
C GLN A 70 19.07 -23.24 -12.02
N ALA A 71 19.02 -23.75 -13.23
CA ALA A 71 18.42 -25.07 -13.47
C ALA A 71 19.16 -26.16 -12.66
N VAL A 72 18.40 -27.05 -12.02
CA VAL A 72 18.94 -28.16 -11.22
C VAL A 72 19.33 -29.33 -12.13
N ASP A 73 18.65 -29.45 -13.26
CA ASP A 73 18.79 -30.52 -14.23
C ASP A 73 18.51 -29.98 -15.66
N ASP A 74 18.52 -30.86 -16.66
CA ASP A 74 18.27 -30.56 -18.07
C ASP A 74 16.77 -30.60 -18.46
N CYS A 75 15.88 -30.63 -17.48
CA CYS A 75 14.45 -30.81 -17.70
C CYS A 75 13.73 -29.59 -18.26
N GLY A 76 14.27 -28.38 -18.06
CA GLY A 76 13.64 -27.18 -18.59
C GLY A 76 14.43 -25.91 -18.36
N THR A 77 13.94 -24.84 -18.97
CA THR A 77 14.48 -23.47 -18.89
C THR A 77 13.39 -22.45 -18.55
N ALA A 78 13.79 -21.34 -17.94
CA ALA A 78 12.95 -20.17 -17.71
C ALA A 78 13.62 -18.95 -18.35
N ASP A 79 12.99 -18.34 -19.35
CA ASP A 79 13.56 -17.22 -20.09
C ASP A 79 13.03 -15.86 -19.61
N GLY A 80 12.41 -15.73 -18.56
CA GLY A 80 11.82 -14.48 -18.07
C GLY A 80 10.35 -14.30 -18.44
N THR A 81 9.88 -14.88 -19.53
CA THR A 81 8.48 -14.83 -19.98
C THR A 81 7.82 -16.20 -19.99
N THR A 82 8.58 -17.25 -20.20
CA THR A 82 8.08 -18.59 -20.45
C THR A 82 8.92 -19.65 -19.71
N LEU A 83 8.25 -20.59 -19.11
CA LEU A 83 8.82 -21.84 -18.63
C LEU A 83 8.70 -22.86 -19.76
N THR A 84 9.82 -23.46 -20.19
CA THR A 84 9.87 -24.40 -21.31
C THR A 84 10.46 -25.72 -20.86
N LYS A 85 9.79 -26.84 -21.16
CA LYS A 85 10.27 -28.21 -20.94
C LYS A 85 11.22 -28.59 -22.07
N THR A 86 12.47 -28.91 -21.74
CA THR A 86 13.50 -29.28 -22.72
C THR A 86 13.62 -30.79 -22.89
N ASN A 87 13.27 -31.55 -21.84
CA ASN A 87 13.33 -33.00 -21.85
C ASN A 87 11.96 -33.60 -21.54
N LYS A 88 11.33 -34.25 -22.53
CA LYS A 88 9.97 -34.83 -22.41
C LYS A 88 9.86 -35.96 -21.39
N ALA A 89 10.96 -36.62 -21.02
CA ALA A 89 10.97 -37.64 -19.99
C ALA A 89 10.80 -37.10 -18.58
N CYS A 90 11.02 -35.80 -18.37
CA CYS A 90 10.91 -35.18 -17.07
C CYS A 90 9.44 -34.92 -16.70
N SER A 91 9.08 -35.24 -15.46
CA SER A 91 7.80 -34.84 -14.86
C SER A 91 7.88 -33.49 -14.14
N HIS A 92 9.08 -32.99 -13.83
CA HIS A 92 9.32 -31.76 -13.10
C HIS A 92 10.41 -30.93 -13.77
N ILE A 93 10.28 -29.61 -13.69
CA ILE A 93 11.34 -28.67 -14.03
C ILE A 93 11.73 -27.97 -12.72
N ARG A 94 13.02 -27.97 -12.37
CA ARG A 94 13.51 -27.47 -11.08
C ARG A 94 14.56 -26.40 -11.22
N PHE A 95 14.44 -25.38 -10.38
CA PHE A 95 15.40 -24.28 -10.30
C PHE A 95 15.84 -24.05 -8.86
N GLN A 96 17.10 -23.71 -8.66
CA GLN A 96 17.57 -23.05 -7.45
C GLN A 96 17.45 -21.54 -7.66
N VAL A 97 16.74 -20.87 -6.76
CA VAL A 97 16.45 -19.44 -6.82
C VAL A 97 17.13 -18.76 -5.64
N PRO A 98 18.05 -17.81 -5.87
CA PRO A 98 18.65 -17.03 -4.80
C PRO A 98 17.60 -16.11 -4.16
N ALA A 99 17.59 -16.02 -2.84
CA ALA A 99 16.84 -14.97 -2.16
C ALA A 99 17.51 -13.61 -2.44
N SER A 100 16.69 -12.59 -2.57
CA SER A 100 17.17 -11.24 -2.83
C SER A 100 16.35 -10.23 -2.05
N SER A 101 17.00 -9.31 -1.39
CA SER A 101 16.39 -8.12 -0.78
C SER A 101 16.30 -6.95 -1.77
N LYS A 102 16.86 -7.09 -2.97
CA LYS A 102 16.83 -6.03 -3.99
C LYS A 102 15.39 -5.67 -4.34
N PHE A 103 15.12 -4.38 -4.30
CA PHE A 103 13.83 -3.81 -4.64
C PHE A 103 13.84 -3.30 -6.09
N TYR A 104 12.87 -3.77 -6.89
CA TYR A 104 12.74 -3.41 -8.29
C TYR A 104 11.48 -2.55 -8.48
N ASP A 105 11.56 -1.28 -8.19
CA ASP A 105 10.47 -0.31 -8.42
C ASP A 105 9.07 -0.87 -8.05
N ARG A 106 8.90 -1.24 -6.77
CA ARG A 106 7.71 -1.88 -6.19
C ARG A 106 7.47 -3.35 -6.59
N VAL A 107 8.44 -3.98 -7.20
CA VAL A 107 8.37 -5.40 -7.54
C VAL A 107 9.29 -6.20 -6.64
N SER A 108 8.73 -7.17 -5.93
CA SER A 108 9.49 -8.12 -5.12
C SER A 108 10.11 -9.20 -6.00
N PRO A 109 11.36 -9.63 -5.75
CA PRO A 109 11.95 -10.79 -6.41
C PRO A 109 11.25 -12.13 -6.07
N GLY A 110 10.23 -12.12 -5.23
CA GLY A 110 9.46 -13.29 -4.83
C GLY A 110 10.04 -14.06 -3.66
N SER A 111 11.28 -13.82 -3.27
CA SER A 111 11.92 -14.46 -2.11
C SER A 111 12.84 -13.49 -1.39
N PHE A 112 12.53 -13.20 -0.13
CA PHE A 112 13.31 -12.31 0.74
C PHE A 112 13.91 -13.07 1.91
N PRO A 113 15.23 -12.94 2.17
CA PRO A 113 15.84 -13.55 3.33
C PRO A 113 15.35 -12.87 4.62
N MET A 114 15.04 -13.67 5.64
CA MET A 114 14.57 -13.21 6.94
C MET A 114 15.29 -13.95 8.07
N GLY A 115 16.56 -13.63 8.31
CA GLY A 115 17.36 -14.34 9.31
C GLY A 115 17.44 -15.83 8.98
N GLU A 116 16.80 -16.71 9.76
CA GLU A 116 16.76 -18.16 9.55
C GLU A 116 15.55 -18.62 8.72
N GLY A 117 14.88 -17.71 8.05
CA GLY A 117 13.71 -17.98 7.22
C GLY A 117 13.71 -17.17 5.94
N MET A 118 12.60 -17.27 5.23
CA MET A 118 12.37 -16.58 3.97
C MET A 118 10.91 -16.18 3.85
N TYR A 119 10.67 -14.92 3.50
CA TYR A 119 9.38 -14.48 2.98
C TYR A 119 9.29 -14.86 1.50
N VAL A 120 8.18 -15.45 1.10
CA VAL A 120 7.93 -15.87 -0.29
C VAL A 120 6.63 -15.26 -0.79
N ASN A 121 6.68 -14.70 -2.00
CA ASN A 121 5.52 -14.19 -2.73
C ASN A 121 5.42 -14.93 -4.07
N THR A 122 4.28 -15.57 -4.33
CA THR A 122 4.11 -16.43 -5.51
C THR A 122 4.06 -15.68 -6.83
N THR A 123 3.88 -14.35 -6.84
CA THR A 123 3.77 -13.54 -8.07
C THR A 123 4.93 -13.77 -9.05
N SER A 124 6.16 -13.92 -8.53
CA SER A 124 7.34 -14.15 -9.37
C SER A 124 7.43 -15.57 -9.93
N TYR A 125 6.69 -16.51 -9.37
CA TYR A 125 6.70 -17.93 -9.71
C TYR A 125 5.43 -18.38 -10.43
N ALA A 126 4.42 -17.53 -10.46
CA ALA A 126 3.11 -17.86 -10.98
C ALA A 126 3.15 -18.07 -12.51
N VAL A 127 2.51 -19.15 -12.95
CA VAL A 127 2.34 -19.49 -14.37
C VAL A 127 0.87 -19.44 -14.75
N SER A 128 0.57 -19.31 -16.04
CA SER A 128 -0.81 -19.29 -16.54
C SER A 128 -1.49 -20.66 -16.37
N ASP A 129 -2.80 -20.67 -16.45
CA ASP A 129 -3.65 -21.88 -16.43
C ASP A 129 -3.76 -22.58 -17.80
N LYS A 130 -2.92 -22.21 -18.77
CA LYS A 130 -2.93 -22.75 -20.14
C LYS A 130 -2.82 -24.29 -20.18
N CYS A 131 -2.15 -24.86 -19.19
CA CYS A 131 -1.95 -26.32 -19.08
C CYS A 131 -2.80 -26.98 -18.00
N GLY A 132 -3.81 -26.29 -17.49
CA GLY A 132 -4.72 -26.79 -16.45
C GLY A 132 -4.67 -25.95 -15.18
N ALA A 133 -5.45 -26.37 -14.18
CA ALA A 133 -5.52 -25.68 -12.89
C ALA A 133 -4.18 -25.69 -12.16
N VAL A 134 -3.79 -24.56 -11.58
CA VAL A 134 -2.50 -24.37 -10.92
C VAL A 134 -2.68 -24.43 -9.40
N GLY A 135 -1.92 -25.29 -8.75
CA GLY A 135 -1.81 -25.38 -7.29
C GLY A 135 -0.43 -24.94 -6.80
N TYR A 136 -0.36 -24.59 -5.53
CA TYR A 136 0.89 -24.22 -4.87
C TYR A 136 1.16 -25.13 -3.68
N GLN A 137 2.42 -25.52 -3.52
CA GLN A 137 2.90 -26.25 -2.36
C GLN A 137 4.11 -25.54 -1.78
N PHE A 138 4.09 -25.32 -0.47
CA PHE A 138 5.23 -24.77 0.28
C PHE A 138 5.84 -25.87 1.14
N SER A 139 7.18 -25.89 1.21
CA SER A 139 7.90 -26.78 2.10
C SER A 139 9.05 -26.08 2.81
N ALA A 140 9.21 -26.40 4.10
CA ALA A 140 10.32 -25.91 4.91
C ALA A 140 10.68 -26.98 5.97
N PRO A 141 11.95 -27.07 6.41
CA PRO A 141 12.33 -28.00 7.48
C PRO A 141 11.65 -27.72 8.83
N GLY A 142 11.19 -26.49 9.03
CA GLY A 142 10.50 -26.06 10.25
C GLY A 142 9.05 -25.68 10.02
N SER A 143 8.67 -24.48 10.42
CA SER A 143 7.31 -23.99 10.32
C SER A 143 7.07 -23.20 9.04
N ILE A 144 5.82 -23.24 8.57
CA ILE A 144 5.32 -22.44 7.46
C ILE A 144 4.15 -21.62 7.98
N ALA A 145 4.26 -20.29 7.89
CA ALA A 145 3.15 -19.39 8.16
C ALA A 145 2.48 -19.03 6.84
N PHE A 146 1.20 -19.40 6.67
CA PHE A 146 0.45 -19.25 5.44
C PHE A 146 -1.04 -19.07 5.73
N LYS A 147 -1.72 -18.15 5.06
CA LYS A 147 -3.16 -17.86 5.23
C LYS A 147 -3.62 -17.74 6.70
N GLY A 148 -2.86 -17.01 7.50
CA GLY A 148 -3.18 -16.81 8.93
C GLY A 148 -2.98 -18.02 9.82
N GLN A 149 -2.40 -19.11 9.32
CA GLN A 149 -2.19 -20.39 10.02
C GLN A 149 -0.73 -20.80 10.03
N LEU A 150 -0.39 -21.70 10.97
CA LEU A 150 0.91 -22.35 11.07
C LEU A 150 0.80 -23.80 10.63
N PHE A 151 1.65 -24.18 9.70
CA PHE A 151 1.83 -25.54 9.24
C PHE A 151 3.22 -26.03 9.62
N GLN A 152 3.39 -27.35 9.73
CA GLN A 152 4.68 -27.99 9.93
C GLN A 152 5.09 -28.69 8.63
N GLU A 153 6.30 -28.37 8.18
CA GLU A 153 6.98 -28.99 7.04
C GLU A 153 6.32 -28.77 5.66
N THR A 154 4.98 -28.80 5.55
CA THR A 154 4.29 -28.59 4.28
C THR A 154 2.98 -27.80 4.44
N ALA A 155 2.66 -26.97 3.45
CA ALA A 155 1.37 -26.33 3.28
C ALA A 155 1.00 -26.34 1.79
N SER A 156 -0.26 -26.63 1.46
CA SER A 156 -0.74 -26.71 0.07
C SER A 156 -1.97 -25.87 -0.15
N TYR A 157 -2.15 -25.40 -1.37
CA TYR A 157 -3.29 -24.64 -1.81
C TYR A 157 -3.60 -24.95 -3.28
N ASP A 158 -4.77 -25.54 -3.53
CA ASP A 158 -5.14 -26.09 -4.83
C ASP A 158 -5.98 -25.16 -5.72
N ALA A 159 -6.30 -23.95 -5.23
CA ALA A 159 -7.07 -22.99 -6.01
C ALA A 159 -6.18 -21.87 -6.56
N TYR A 160 -6.35 -21.58 -7.84
CA TYR A 160 -5.71 -20.43 -8.48
C TYR A 160 -6.67 -19.25 -8.46
N ASP A 161 -6.60 -18.42 -7.44
CA ASP A 161 -7.42 -17.21 -7.29
C ASP A 161 -6.61 -15.96 -6.98
N GLY A 162 -5.28 -15.99 -7.11
CA GLY A 162 -4.49 -14.80 -6.91
C GLY A 162 -3.05 -14.98 -6.45
N GLN A 163 -2.57 -13.95 -5.80
CA GLN A 163 -1.24 -13.84 -5.25
C GLN A 163 -1.19 -14.39 -3.82
N TYR A 164 -0.24 -15.26 -3.54
CA TYR A 164 -0.06 -15.85 -2.22
C TYR A 164 1.27 -15.46 -1.61
N MET A 165 1.28 -15.34 -0.28
CA MET A 165 2.45 -15.00 0.50
C MET A 165 2.60 -15.99 1.65
N ALA A 166 3.85 -16.42 1.90
CA ALA A 166 4.18 -17.32 2.98
C ALA A 166 5.49 -16.89 3.66
N VAL A 167 5.65 -17.28 4.93
CA VAL A 167 6.94 -17.25 5.63
C VAL A 167 7.38 -18.68 5.87
N LEU A 168 8.52 -19.06 5.30
CA LEU A 168 9.12 -20.38 5.39
C LEU A 168 10.29 -20.32 6.38
N LEU A 169 10.32 -21.22 7.37
CA LEU A 169 11.32 -21.19 8.44
C LEU A 169 12.08 -22.51 8.56
N LEU A 170 13.35 -22.42 8.91
CA LEU A 170 14.16 -23.59 9.27
C LEU A 170 13.81 -24.14 10.65
N GLN A 171 13.30 -23.26 11.55
CA GLN A 171 12.96 -23.60 12.93
C GLN A 171 11.46 -23.79 13.11
N LYS A 172 11.07 -24.54 14.17
CA LYS A 172 9.66 -24.79 14.51
C LYS A 172 9.02 -23.70 15.36
N GLN A 173 9.77 -22.70 15.82
CA GLN A 173 9.26 -21.67 16.72
C GLN A 173 8.90 -20.38 15.97
N ILE A 174 7.65 -19.98 16.11
CA ILE A 174 7.13 -18.66 15.71
C ILE A 174 6.48 -18.04 16.93
N SER A 175 6.68 -16.74 17.14
CA SER A 175 5.98 -16.02 18.21
C SER A 175 4.53 -15.76 17.79
N SER A 176 3.60 -15.96 18.74
CA SER A 176 2.21 -15.53 18.60
C SER A 176 1.83 -14.69 19.79
N LYS A 177 1.43 -13.43 19.56
CA LYS A 177 0.96 -12.51 20.59
C LYS A 177 -0.33 -11.86 20.11
N ALA A 178 -1.31 -11.73 20.97
CA ALA A 178 -2.62 -11.17 20.64
C ALA A 178 -3.31 -11.82 19.40
N GLY A 179 -3.07 -13.11 19.17
CA GLY A 179 -3.62 -13.83 18.00
C GLY A 179 -2.91 -13.55 16.69
N VAL A 180 -1.85 -12.76 16.68
CA VAL A 180 -1.03 -12.46 15.49
C VAL A 180 0.20 -13.34 15.48
N ILE A 181 0.35 -14.13 14.43
CA ILE A 181 1.58 -14.88 14.15
C ILE A 181 2.60 -13.89 13.60
N SER A 182 3.76 -13.79 14.24
CA SER A 182 4.77 -12.82 13.80
C SER A 182 6.16 -13.43 13.70
N TYR A 183 6.86 -13.03 12.63
CA TYR A 183 8.27 -13.33 12.43
C TYR A 183 9.02 -12.08 12.00
N PHE A 184 10.03 -11.71 12.75
CA PHE A 184 10.84 -10.52 12.51
C PHE A 184 12.29 -10.90 12.21
N ASN A 185 12.88 -10.25 11.21
CA ASN A 185 14.29 -10.40 10.95
C ASN A 185 15.11 -9.94 12.17
N PRO A 186 15.96 -10.80 12.77
CA PRO A 186 16.77 -10.43 13.94
C PRO A 186 17.67 -9.20 13.72
N ALA A 187 18.04 -8.92 12.48
CA ALA A 187 18.84 -7.74 12.12
C ALA A 187 18.12 -6.39 12.38
N LEU A 188 16.81 -6.42 12.70
CA LEU A 188 16.08 -5.24 13.18
C LEU A 188 16.52 -4.76 14.55
N GLY A 189 17.12 -5.64 15.36
CA GLY A 189 17.45 -5.38 16.75
C GLY A 189 16.27 -5.62 17.72
N ALA A 190 16.58 -6.02 18.94
CA ALA A 190 15.57 -6.45 19.92
C ALA A 190 14.57 -5.33 20.28
N GLU A 191 15.03 -4.07 20.36
CA GLU A 191 14.19 -2.93 20.71
C GLU A 191 13.12 -2.64 19.62
N ASN A 192 13.52 -2.67 18.34
CA ASN A 192 12.57 -2.52 17.23
C ASN A 192 11.58 -3.68 17.14
N ILE A 193 12.03 -4.91 17.39
CA ILE A 193 11.16 -6.09 17.44
C ILE A 193 10.11 -5.94 18.55
N GLN A 194 10.54 -5.55 19.75
CA GLN A 194 9.65 -5.31 20.88
C GLN A 194 8.66 -4.18 20.58
N LEU A 195 9.11 -3.10 19.95
CA LEU A 195 8.28 -1.98 19.51
C LEU A 195 7.20 -2.45 18.51
N LEU A 196 7.58 -3.19 17.46
CA LEU A 196 6.67 -3.76 16.46
C LEU A 196 5.60 -4.65 17.11
N GLN A 197 6.00 -5.54 18.03
CA GLN A 197 5.07 -6.40 18.77
C GLN A 197 4.06 -5.60 19.60
N ASN A 198 4.52 -4.54 20.26
CA ASN A 198 3.66 -3.69 21.08
C ASN A 198 2.69 -2.88 20.24
N ILE A 199 3.17 -2.23 19.17
CA ILE A 199 2.35 -1.43 18.25
C ILE A 199 1.30 -2.31 17.58
N SER A 200 1.68 -3.50 17.10
CA SER A 200 0.76 -4.44 16.45
C SER A 200 -0.34 -4.91 17.39
N GLY A 201 0.02 -5.26 18.63
CA GLY A 201 -0.98 -5.65 19.66
C GLY A 201 -1.95 -4.52 19.95
N GLN A 202 -1.45 -3.29 20.15
CA GLN A 202 -2.30 -2.12 20.38
C GLN A 202 -3.25 -1.83 19.20
N ALA A 203 -2.77 -1.98 17.97
CA ALA A 203 -3.60 -1.77 16.77
C ALA A 203 -4.73 -2.80 16.69
N VAL A 204 -4.43 -4.09 16.92
CA VAL A 204 -5.44 -5.16 16.92
C VAL A 204 -6.49 -4.93 18.01
N ASP A 205 -6.07 -4.63 19.24
CA ASP A 205 -6.97 -4.39 20.35
C ASP A 205 -7.90 -3.20 20.08
N PHE A 206 -7.35 -2.09 19.56
CA PHE A 206 -8.14 -0.91 19.21
C PHE A 206 -9.16 -1.21 18.12
N TYR A 207 -8.75 -1.84 17.01
CA TYR A 207 -9.66 -2.09 15.90
C TYR A 207 -10.74 -3.11 16.24
N HIS A 208 -10.48 -4.12 17.07
CA HIS A 208 -11.52 -5.00 17.59
C HIS A 208 -12.57 -4.25 18.43
N GLN A 209 -12.15 -3.25 19.19
CA GLN A 209 -13.08 -2.42 19.97
C GLN A 209 -13.85 -1.43 19.07
N ALA A 210 -13.20 -0.87 18.07
CA ALA A 210 -13.78 0.11 17.16
C ALA A 210 -14.71 -0.52 16.10
N LEU A 211 -14.42 -1.76 15.69
CA LEU A 211 -15.08 -2.49 14.61
C LEU A 211 -15.52 -3.90 15.08
N PRO A 212 -16.40 -4.00 16.10
CA PRO A 212 -16.71 -5.27 16.75
C PRO A 212 -17.45 -6.28 15.85
N ASP A 213 -18.18 -5.81 14.85
CA ASP A 213 -19.01 -6.67 13.98
C ASP A 213 -18.27 -7.07 12.69
N VAL A 214 -17.06 -6.54 12.46
CA VAL A 214 -16.28 -6.77 11.25
C VAL A 214 -15.35 -7.97 11.43
N THR A 215 -15.23 -8.78 10.38
CA THR A 215 -14.34 -9.95 10.38
C THR A 215 -12.88 -9.54 10.39
N PHE A 216 -12.16 -9.85 11.47
CA PHE A 216 -10.72 -9.69 11.51
C PHE A 216 -10.02 -10.79 10.73
N ARG A 217 -9.41 -10.43 9.60
CA ARG A 217 -8.59 -11.33 8.82
C ARG A 217 -7.20 -11.43 9.43
N LYS A 218 -6.99 -12.43 10.30
CA LYS A 218 -5.75 -12.61 11.06
C LYS A 218 -4.54 -12.55 10.13
N PRO A 219 -3.63 -11.58 10.27
CA PRO A 219 -2.44 -11.52 9.47
C PRO A 219 -1.36 -12.45 10.01
N ILE A 220 -0.46 -12.84 9.12
CA ILE A 220 0.90 -13.19 9.49
C ILE A 220 1.70 -11.93 9.36
N LEU A 221 2.31 -11.46 10.44
CA LEU A 221 3.14 -10.26 10.42
C LEU A 221 4.61 -10.65 10.21
N ALA A 222 5.20 -10.16 9.13
CA ALA A 222 6.60 -10.38 8.82
C ALA A 222 7.32 -9.03 8.68
N ALA A 223 8.44 -8.83 9.35
CA ALA A 223 9.27 -7.64 9.14
C ALA A 223 10.63 -8.02 8.58
N THR A 224 10.95 -7.46 7.41
CA THR A 224 12.26 -7.58 6.76
C THR A 224 13.04 -6.30 6.95
N VAL A 225 14.38 -6.39 6.96
CA VAL A 225 15.25 -5.22 6.96
C VAL A 225 16.33 -5.38 5.91
N GLU A 226 16.59 -4.29 5.19
CA GLU A 226 17.69 -4.17 4.24
C GLU A 226 18.55 -2.96 4.61
N ARG A 227 19.87 -3.11 4.45
CA ARG A 227 20.85 -2.06 4.76
C ARG A 227 21.78 -1.90 3.57
N ASP A 228 21.45 -0.97 2.68
CA ASP A 228 22.25 -0.62 1.50
C ASP A 228 23.00 0.72 1.64
N GLY A 229 22.86 1.38 2.81
CA GLY A 229 23.47 2.68 3.09
C GLY A 229 22.68 3.88 2.56
N GLY A 230 21.49 3.65 1.99
CA GLY A 230 20.60 4.71 1.51
C GLY A 230 19.80 5.41 2.62
N VAL A 231 18.75 6.11 2.23
CA VAL A 231 17.87 6.84 3.17
C VAL A 231 16.91 5.87 3.86
N PRO A 232 16.63 6.04 5.17
CA PRO A 232 15.66 5.22 5.88
C PRO A 232 14.27 5.30 5.24
N GLY A 233 13.70 4.15 4.94
CA GLY A 233 12.39 4.02 4.30
C GLY A 233 11.63 2.79 4.76
N PHE A 234 10.38 2.69 4.35
CA PHE A 234 9.54 1.52 4.59
C PHE A 234 8.57 1.31 3.43
N TRP A 235 8.13 0.08 3.30
CA TRP A 235 7.10 -0.32 2.38
C TRP A 235 6.34 -1.54 2.94
N GLY A 236 5.07 -1.72 2.59
CA GLY A 236 4.24 -2.81 3.06
C GLY A 236 3.59 -3.61 1.95
N ASP A 237 3.42 -4.91 2.21
CA ASP A 237 2.56 -5.83 1.46
C ASP A 237 1.42 -6.25 2.38
N ALA A 238 0.19 -5.90 2.06
CA ALA A 238 -0.99 -6.21 2.88
C ALA A 238 -1.77 -7.46 2.40
N GLY A 239 -1.08 -8.45 1.85
CA GLY A 239 -1.68 -9.72 1.44
C GLY A 239 -1.95 -10.70 2.59
N ASP A 240 -1.80 -12.00 2.33
CA ASP A 240 -1.92 -13.06 3.36
C ASP A 240 -0.88 -12.91 4.46
N VAL A 241 0.29 -12.40 4.12
CA VAL A 241 1.32 -11.94 5.04
C VAL A 241 1.36 -10.42 4.97
N LEU A 242 1.19 -9.77 6.11
CA LEU A 242 1.49 -8.36 6.26
C LEU A 242 3.01 -8.22 6.39
N ARG A 243 3.68 -7.89 5.29
CA ARG A 243 5.11 -7.67 5.29
C ARG A 243 5.43 -6.20 5.49
N LEU A 244 6.24 -5.91 6.50
CA LEU A 244 6.87 -4.62 6.73
C LEU A 244 8.30 -4.69 6.18
N ALA A 245 8.55 -4.09 5.03
CA ALA A 245 9.88 -3.96 4.45
C ALA A 245 10.51 -2.65 4.95
N LEU A 246 11.54 -2.75 5.76
CA LEU A 246 12.24 -1.62 6.37
C LEU A 246 13.63 -1.46 5.72
N TYR A 247 13.92 -0.27 5.19
CA TYR A 247 15.17 0.04 4.52
C TYR A 247 15.99 0.97 5.38
N ASN A 248 17.27 0.64 5.60
CA ASN A 248 18.19 1.45 6.39
C ASN A 248 17.61 1.93 7.73
N TRP A 249 16.68 1.14 8.29
CA TRP A 249 16.00 1.45 9.53
C TRP A 249 17.00 1.54 10.68
N PRO A 250 16.89 2.53 11.58
CA PRO A 250 17.82 2.66 12.69
C PRO A 250 17.79 1.40 13.56
N GLU A 251 18.95 0.99 14.06
CA GLU A 251 19.07 -0.21 14.91
C GLU A 251 18.35 -0.05 16.26
N ARG A 252 18.23 1.20 16.72
CA ARG A 252 17.47 1.55 17.91
C ARG A 252 16.36 2.51 17.56
N PRO A 253 15.16 2.34 18.15
CA PRO A 253 14.08 3.29 18.00
C PRO A 253 14.50 4.72 18.39
N ASN A 254 13.96 5.70 17.70
CA ASN A 254 14.01 7.11 18.04
C ASN A 254 12.63 7.72 17.76
N PRO A 255 12.30 8.91 18.28
CA PRO A 255 10.96 9.50 18.14
C PRO A 255 10.43 9.52 16.71
N ASP A 256 11.26 9.89 15.73
CA ASP A 256 10.84 9.96 14.32
C ASP A 256 10.58 8.57 13.73
N SER A 257 11.46 7.60 14.01
CA SER A 257 11.26 6.23 13.54
C SER A 257 10.04 5.58 14.20
N ASP A 258 9.82 5.84 15.48
CA ASP A 258 8.68 5.32 16.23
C ASP A 258 7.37 5.83 15.67
N GLU A 259 7.24 7.14 15.44
CA GLU A 259 6.05 7.74 14.86
C GLU A 259 5.77 7.18 13.46
N ARG A 260 6.78 7.12 12.61
CA ARG A 260 6.66 6.57 11.26
C ARG A 260 6.23 5.10 11.29
N LEU A 261 6.83 4.30 12.18
CA LEU A 261 6.51 2.89 12.32
C LEU A 261 5.08 2.69 12.86
N ARG A 262 4.63 3.51 13.84
CA ARG A 262 3.25 3.50 14.32
C ARG A 262 2.28 3.79 13.19
N LYS A 263 2.46 4.89 12.47
CA LYS A 263 1.59 5.26 11.33
C LYS A 263 1.48 4.12 10.34
N PHE A 264 2.61 3.53 9.96
CA PHE A 264 2.67 2.44 9.00
C PHE A 264 1.96 1.17 9.50
N VAL A 265 2.32 0.68 10.69
CA VAL A 265 1.75 -0.54 11.24
C VAL A 265 0.24 -0.40 11.48
N TRP A 266 -0.22 0.72 12.05
CA TRP A 266 -1.64 0.93 12.26
C TRP A 266 -2.43 1.02 10.96
N HIS A 267 -1.88 1.66 9.93
CA HIS A 267 -2.47 1.70 8.60
C HIS A 267 -2.64 0.28 8.02
N GLU A 268 -1.57 -0.49 8.00
CA GLU A 268 -1.59 -1.85 7.43
C GLU A 268 -2.52 -2.80 8.21
N PHE A 269 -2.59 -2.65 9.54
CA PHE A 269 -3.53 -3.42 10.33
C PHE A 269 -4.99 -3.03 10.10
N ALA A 270 -5.28 -1.76 9.78
CA ALA A 270 -6.62 -1.34 9.40
C ALA A 270 -7.14 -2.12 8.19
N HIS A 271 -6.29 -2.40 7.19
CA HIS A 271 -6.65 -3.23 6.04
C HIS A 271 -7.12 -4.63 6.42
N ARG A 272 -6.74 -5.15 7.59
CA ARG A 272 -7.16 -6.49 8.04
C ARG A 272 -8.60 -6.54 8.55
N PHE A 273 -9.19 -5.39 8.80
CA PHE A 273 -10.61 -5.21 9.16
C PHE A 273 -11.44 -4.69 7.99
N GLN A 274 -10.84 -4.23 6.92
CA GLN A 274 -11.58 -3.77 5.75
C GLN A 274 -12.05 -4.96 4.90
N PRO A 275 -13.31 -4.97 4.42
CA PRO A 275 -13.74 -5.95 3.43
C PRO A 275 -12.92 -5.81 2.15
N PRO A 276 -12.76 -6.88 1.34
CA PRO A 276 -12.15 -6.78 0.04
C PRO A 276 -12.87 -5.72 -0.82
N PRO A 277 -12.15 -4.89 -1.60
CA PRO A 277 -12.79 -3.87 -2.43
C PRO A 277 -13.77 -4.51 -3.42
N ALA A 278 -14.93 -3.89 -3.58
CA ALA A 278 -15.90 -4.32 -4.57
C ALA A 278 -15.31 -4.21 -5.98
N LYS A 279 -15.54 -5.21 -6.83
CA LYS A 279 -15.06 -5.24 -8.21
C LYS A 279 -15.63 -4.10 -9.09
N GLU A 280 -16.68 -3.42 -8.63
CA GLU A 280 -17.50 -2.54 -9.45
C GLU A 280 -16.90 -1.16 -9.76
N ASN A 281 -15.81 -0.74 -9.09
CA ASN A 281 -15.23 0.57 -9.39
C ASN A 281 -13.73 0.63 -9.11
N GLU A 282 -12.94 0.06 -10.00
CA GLU A 282 -11.48 0.00 -9.89
C GLU A 282 -10.81 1.37 -9.65
N GLN A 283 -11.40 2.46 -10.13
CA GLN A 283 -10.83 3.79 -9.97
C GLN A 283 -11.10 4.40 -8.58
N ARG A 284 -12.21 4.03 -7.95
CA ARG A 284 -12.60 4.53 -6.61
C ARG A 284 -12.04 3.67 -5.47
N ALA A 285 -11.81 2.40 -5.72
CA ALA A 285 -11.38 1.43 -4.73
C ALA A 285 -10.13 1.87 -3.93
N PRO A 286 -9.07 2.41 -4.55
CA PRO A 286 -7.90 2.87 -3.78
C PRO A 286 -8.23 3.97 -2.77
N PHE A 287 -9.08 4.93 -3.12
CA PHE A 287 -9.46 6.02 -2.19
C PHE A 287 -10.33 5.54 -1.04
N ILE A 288 -11.18 4.55 -1.29
CA ILE A 288 -12.03 3.95 -0.26
C ILE A 288 -11.19 3.04 0.64
N GLY A 289 -10.35 2.19 0.05
CA GLY A 289 -9.49 1.27 0.78
C GLY A 289 -8.38 2.00 1.57
N GLU A 290 -7.48 2.68 0.88
CA GLU A 290 -6.37 3.40 1.51
C GLU A 290 -6.87 4.52 2.42
N GLY A 291 -7.89 5.26 1.96
CA GLY A 291 -8.49 6.32 2.75
C GLY A 291 -9.19 5.84 4.01
N GLY A 292 -9.84 4.69 3.96
CA GLY A 292 -10.45 4.08 5.14
C GLY A 292 -9.41 3.62 6.15
N ALA A 293 -8.29 3.03 5.68
CA ALA A 293 -7.16 2.68 6.54
C ALA A 293 -6.52 3.92 7.18
N GLU A 294 -6.31 4.98 6.40
CA GLU A 294 -5.81 6.26 6.90
C GLU A 294 -6.76 6.91 7.92
N TYR A 295 -8.07 6.88 7.67
CA TYR A 295 -9.07 7.37 8.61
C TYR A 295 -9.03 6.60 9.95
N LEU A 296 -9.01 5.27 9.89
CA LEU A 296 -8.95 4.43 11.09
C LEU A 296 -7.65 4.67 11.87
N ARG A 297 -6.51 4.75 11.19
CA ARG A 297 -5.22 5.07 11.79
C ARG A 297 -5.23 6.47 12.42
N TRP A 298 -5.73 7.49 11.70
CA TRP A 298 -5.80 8.88 12.18
C TRP A 298 -6.72 9.00 13.41
N THR A 299 -7.89 8.36 13.37
CA THR A 299 -8.82 8.31 14.50
C THR A 299 -8.21 7.60 15.71
N ALA A 300 -7.53 6.46 15.47
CA ALA A 300 -6.82 5.73 16.50
C ALA A 300 -5.72 6.60 17.14
N SER A 301 -5.00 7.37 16.38
CA SER A 301 -3.94 8.25 16.87
C SER A 301 -4.46 9.27 17.90
N LEU A 302 -5.63 9.81 17.66
CA LEU A 302 -6.30 10.76 18.56
C LEU A 302 -6.85 10.06 19.81
N LYS A 303 -7.58 8.96 19.64
CA LYS A 303 -8.21 8.24 20.77
C LYS A 303 -7.17 7.61 21.71
N THR A 304 -6.06 7.15 21.19
CA THR A 304 -4.96 6.60 21.99
C THR A 304 -3.91 7.63 22.40
N LYS A 305 -4.09 8.89 22.00
CA LYS A 305 -3.29 10.07 22.39
C LYS A 305 -1.79 9.97 22.06
N TRP A 306 -1.43 9.22 21.02
CA TRP A 306 -0.04 9.27 20.52
C TRP A 306 0.18 10.36 19.48
N LEU A 307 -0.89 11.00 19.01
CA LEU A 307 -0.84 12.24 18.22
C LEU A 307 -1.67 13.31 18.93
N SER A 308 -1.16 14.52 19.01
CA SER A 308 -1.91 15.64 19.58
C SER A 308 -3.04 16.09 18.63
N PRO A 309 -4.12 16.72 19.11
CA PRO A 309 -5.13 17.31 18.23
C PRO A 309 -4.56 18.31 17.22
N GLU A 310 -3.54 19.06 17.60
CA GLU A 310 -2.87 20.06 16.75
C GLU A 310 -2.08 19.37 15.61
N ASP A 311 -1.35 18.30 15.92
CA ASP A 311 -0.63 17.53 14.92
C ASP A 311 -1.58 16.79 13.99
N ALA A 312 -2.67 16.23 14.53
CA ALA A 312 -3.71 15.58 13.74
C ALA A 312 -4.44 16.60 12.81
N ALA A 313 -4.67 17.84 13.29
CA ALA A 313 -5.20 18.90 12.46
C ALA A 313 -4.25 19.29 11.32
N THR A 314 -2.97 19.36 11.62
CA THR A 314 -1.92 19.66 10.64
C THR A 314 -1.84 18.56 9.57
N GLU A 315 -1.87 17.30 9.99
CA GLU A 315 -1.87 16.15 9.09
C GLU A 315 -3.09 16.15 8.15
N LEU A 316 -4.29 16.31 8.69
CA LEU A 316 -5.52 16.37 7.90
C LEU A 316 -5.57 17.58 6.97
N SER A 317 -5.16 18.76 7.45
CA SER A 317 -5.07 19.99 6.65
C SER A 317 -4.10 19.81 5.47
N THR A 318 -2.99 19.13 5.72
CA THR A 318 -2.01 18.76 4.69
C THR A 318 -2.61 17.81 3.67
N ALA A 319 -3.27 16.75 4.12
CA ALA A 319 -3.91 15.76 3.23
C ALA A 319 -4.96 16.42 2.33
N ILE A 320 -5.83 17.27 2.87
CA ILE A 320 -6.84 18.02 2.12
C ILE A 320 -6.17 18.94 1.07
N SER A 321 -5.19 19.71 1.48
CA SER A 321 -4.53 20.69 0.62
C SER A 321 -3.76 20.03 -0.51
N ASN A 322 -3.07 18.91 -0.22
CA ASN A 322 -2.39 18.09 -1.22
C ASN A 322 -3.39 17.41 -2.16
N CYS A 323 -4.48 16.86 -1.64
CA CYS A 323 -5.54 16.29 -2.46
C CYS A 323 -6.04 17.30 -3.48
N ILE A 324 -6.49 18.48 -3.02
CA ILE A 324 -7.02 19.53 -3.90
C ILE A 324 -5.98 20.00 -4.91
N SER A 325 -4.73 20.22 -4.49
CA SER A 325 -3.69 20.76 -5.38
C SER A 325 -3.28 19.76 -6.48
N ARG A 326 -3.14 18.49 -6.13
CA ARG A 326 -2.73 17.44 -7.09
C ARG A 326 -3.84 17.05 -8.05
N THR A 327 -5.09 17.26 -7.67
CA THR A 327 -6.27 16.90 -8.45
C THR A 327 -7.05 18.11 -8.98
N ALA A 328 -6.53 19.33 -8.82
CA ALA A 328 -7.23 20.60 -9.04
C ALA A 328 -7.98 20.71 -10.38
N GLY A 329 -7.36 20.25 -11.45
CA GLY A 329 -7.94 20.30 -12.80
C GLY A 329 -8.92 19.19 -13.14
N TYR A 330 -9.10 18.20 -12.25
CA TYR A 330 -9.87 17.00 -12.52
C TYR A 330 -11.09 16.91 -11.61
N SER A 331 -12.18 16.38 -12.16
CA SER A 331 -13.26 15.81 -11.38
C SER A 331 -12.90 14.37 -10.98
N TRP A 332 -13.67 13.78 -10.09
CA TRP A 332 -13.50 12.39 -9.75
C TRP A 332 -13.60 11.46 -10.97
N LYS A 333 -14.50 11.74 -11.90
CA LYS A 333 -14.72 10.94 -13.12
C LYS A 333 -13.62 11.11 -14.17
N THR A 334 -12.93 12.25 -14.16
CA THR A 334 -11.88 12.57 -15.14
C THR A 334 -10.48 12.41 -14.59
N LEU A 335 -10.34 11.99 -13.32
CA LEU A 335 -9.05 11.78 -12.67
C LEU A 335 -8.26 10.69 -13.40
N PRO A 336 -7.03 10.96 -13.87
CA PRO A 336 -6.21 9.98 -14.54
C PRO A 336 -5.93 8.75 -13.65
N LYS A 337 -5.97 7.54 -14.26
CA LYS A 337 -5.78 6.28 -13.54
C LYS A 337 -4.47 6.27 -12.73
N ASN A 338 -3.38 6.78 -13.28
CA ASN A 338 -2.10 6.85 -12.58
C ASN A 338 -2.14 7.74 -11.33
N LEU A 339 -2.89 8.83 -11.30
CA LEU A 339 -3.11 9.63 -10.09
C LEU A 339 -4.04 8.92 -9.11
N ALA A 340 -5.05 8.21 -9.62
CA ALA A 340 -6.01 7.50 -8.79
C ALA A 340 -5.42 6.27 -8.09
N THR A 341 -4.38 5.65 -8.63
CA THR A 341 -3.85 4.36 -8.16
C THR A 341 -2.40 4.42 -7.65
N SER A 342 -1.75 5.57 -7.68
CA SER A 342 -0.33 5.66 -7.31
C SER A 342 0.00 6.89 -6.46
N GLY A 343 1.16 6.84 -5.83
CA GLY A 343 1.65 7.91 -4.97
C GLY A 343 0.78 8.09 -3.71
N SER A 344 0.76 9.30 -3.15
CA SER A 344 0.03 9.63 -1.92
C SER A 344 -1.41 10.09 -2.16
N VAL A 345 -1.84 10.28 -3.41
CA VAL A 345 -3.18 10.81 -3.73
C VAL A 345 -4.32 9.96 -3.17
N PRO A 346 -4.34 8.61 -3.31
CA PRO A 346 -5.36 7.76 -2.70
C PRO A 346 -5.44 7.91 -1.17
N TYR A 347 -4.31 8.00 -0.50
CA TYR A 347 -4.21 8.15 0.97
C TYR A 347 -4.73 9.52 1.42
N GLU A 348 -4.21 10.59 0.83
CA GLU A 348 -4.53 11.98 1.20
C GLU A 348 -5.97 12.33 0.87
N CYS A 349 -6.42 12.06 -0.35
CA CYS A 349 -7.81 12.31 -0.75
C CYS A 349 -8.77 11.35 -0.04
N GLY A 350 -8.38 10.11 0.15
CA GLY A 350 -9.18 9.11 0.84
C GLY A 350 -9.41 9.46 2.31
N LEU A 351 -8.35 9.86 3.05
CA LEU A 351 -8.48 10.37 4.41
C LEU A 351 -9.44 11.57 4.46
N ALA A 352 -9.26 12.55 3.58
CA ALA A 352 -10.10 13.72 3.50
C ALA A 352 -11.58 13.38 3.27
N LEU A 353 -11.87 12.45 2.34
CA LEU A 353 -13.23 12.00 2.02
C LEU A 353 -13.89 11.30 3.21
N HIS A 354 -13.18 10.41 3.91
CA HIS A 354 -13.73 9.71 5.06
C HIS A 354 -13.99 10.65 6.23
N VAL A 355 -13.01 11.48 6.60
CA VAL A 355 -13.16 12.43 7.71
C VAL A 355 -14.30 13.42 7.43
N MET A 356 -14.33 14.02 6.24
CA MET A 356 -15.31 15.04 5.90
C MET A 356 -16.71 14.46 5.66
N GLY A 357 -16.81 13.29 5.04
CA GLY A 357 -18.08 12.58 4.86
C GLY A 357 -18.69 12.16 6.20
N LEU A 358 -17.90 11.58 7.09
CA LEU A 358 -18.35 11.21 8.44
C LEU A 358 -18.67 12.42 9.31
N ALA A 359 -17.93 13.53 9.20
CA ALA A 359 -18.26 14.77 9.91
C ALA A 359 -19.56 15.41 9.40
N ALA A 360 -19.86 15.26 8.11
CA ALA A 360 -21.09 15.76 7.48
C ALA A 360 -22.29 14.79 7.58
N ARG A 361 -22.14 13.65 8.25
CA ARG A 361 -23.18 12.62 8.36
C ARG A 361 -24.49 13.17 8.93
N GLN A 362 -25.59 12.56 8.51
CA GLN A 362 -26.95 12.98 8.87
C GLN A 362 -27.56 12.15 10.01
N ASN A 363 -26.76 11.38 10.73
CA ASN A 363 -27.16 10.60 11.89
C ASN A 363 -26.40 11.04 13.16
N ASP A 364 -26.94 10.68 14.32
CA ASP A 364 -26.40 11.06 15.64
C ASP A 364 -25.47 9.99 16.23
N GLY A 365 -25.15 8.92 15.48
CA GLY A 365 -24.26 7.85 15.92
C GLY A 365 -22.78 8.24 15.91
N SER A 366 -21.94 7.44 16.56
CA SER A 366 -20.48 7.57 16.51
C SER A 366 -19.96 7.34 15.08
N ALA A 367 -18.95 8.12 14.67
CA ALA A 367 -18.31 7.95 13.38
C ALA A 367 -17.63 6.57 13.22
N LEU A 368 -17.05 6.04 14.31
CA LEU A 368 -16.48 4.69 14.32
C LEU A 368 -17.56 3.62 14.21
N GLN A 369 -18.71 3.79 14.89
CA GLN A 369 -19.84 2.87 14.72
C GLN A 369 -20.34 2.88 13.27
N GLN A 370 -20.35 4.03 12.62
CA GLN A 370 -20.74 4.13 11.22
C GLN A 370 -19.77 3.40 10.30
N MET A 371 -18.47 3.48 10.56
CA MET A 371 -17.46 2.68 9.84
C MET A 371 -17.62 1.18 10.08
N ASN A 372 -17.91 0.78 11.32
CA ASN A 372 -18.23 -0.62 11.64
C ASN A 372 -19.46 -1.10 10.85
N ASP A 373 -20.54 -0.33 10.86
CA ASP A 373 -21.76 -0.65 10.11
C ASP A 373 -21.52 -0.71 8.59
N TYR A 374 -20.68 0.19 8.06
CA TYR A 374 -20.29 0.19 6.64
C TYR A 374 -19.55 -1.10 6.25
N TYR A 375 -18.51 -1.45 7.00
CA TYR A 375 -17.72 -2.64 6.67
C TYR A 375 -18.49 -3.93 6.89
N HIS A 376 -19.24 -4.04 7.98
CA HIS A 376 -20.09 -5.19 8.23
C HIS A 376 -21.19 -5.34 7.18
N GLY A 377 -21.87 -4.24 6.82
CA GLY A 377 -22.89 -4.24 5.77
C GLY A 377 -22.34 -4.62 4.40
N PHE A 378 -21.07 -4.26 4.14
CA PHE A 378 -20.38 -4.66 2.91
C PHE A 378 -20.06 -6.17 2.90
N GLU A 379 -19.59 -6.72 4.04
CA GLU A 379 -19.33 -8.17 4.19
C GLU A 379 -20.61 -9.01 4.03
N THR A 380 -21.73 -8.50 4.54
CA THR A 380 -23.04 -9.19 4.49
C THR A 380 -23.84 -8.92 3.21
N GLY A 381 -23.37 -8.02 2.34
CA GLY A 381 -24.07 -7.62 1.11
C GLY A 381 -25.24 -6.67 1.35
N GLU A 382 -25.40 -6.09 2.54
CA GLU A 382 -26.43 -5.13 2.87
C GLU A 382 -26.11 -3.70 2.43
N THR A 383 -24.83 -3.36 2.30
CA THR A 383 -24.35 -2.03 1.90
C THR A 383 -24.11 -1.97 0.40
N THR A 384 -24.70 -0.98 -0.27
CA THR A 384 -24.67 -0.82 -1.73
C THR A 384 -23.78 0.31 -2.22
N SER A 385 -23.53 1.36 -1.43
CA SER A 385 -22.62 2.46 -1.80
C SER A 385 -21.90 3.07 -0.61
N PHE A 386 -20.70 3.56 -0.89
CA PHE A 386 -19.87 4.27 0.08
C PHE A 386 -20.56 5.54 0.58
N GLU A 387 -21.10 6.35 -0.33
CA GLU A 387 -21.73 7.63 0.00
C GLU A 387 -22.95 7.44 0.93
N GLN A 388 -23.78 6.46 0.61
CA GLN A 388 -24.94 6.13 1.44
C GLN A 388 -24.52 5.67 2.83
N ALA A 389 -23.54 4.79 2.89
CA ALA A 389 -23.06 4.26 4.15
C ALA A 389 -22.42 5.36 5.04
N ILE A 390 -21.57 6.22 4.44
CA ILE A 390 -20.79 7.21 5.21
C ILE A 390 -21.63 8.43 5.62
N GLU A 391 -22.54 8.93 4.80
CA GLU A 391 -23.35 10.08 5.19
C GLU A 391 -24.66 9.72 5.87
N CYS A 392 -25.26 8.60 5.53
CA CYS A 392 -26.59 8.22 5.98
C CYS A 392 -26.64 7.04 6.95
N GLY A 393 -25.63 6.14 6.91
CA GLY A 393 -25.65 4.92 7.70
C GLY A 393 -26.90 4.09 7.43
N LYS A 394 -27.55 3.61 8.49
CA LYS A 394 -28.79 2.81 8.42
C LYS A 394 -30.08 3.64 8.32
N LYS A 395 -29.99 4.97 8.16
CA LYS A 395 -31.17 5.87 8.12
C LYS A 395 -31.91 5.73 6.78
N LYS A 396 -33.12 5.15 6.82
CA LYS A 396 -33.88 4.79 5.59
C LYS A 396 -34.28 5.97 4.70
N ASN A 397 -34.59 7.14 5.25
CA ASN A 397 -35.05 8.33 4.50
C ASN A 397 -33.95 9.40 4.46
N CYS A 398 -32.73 9.01 4.20
CA CYS A 398 -31.60 9.90 4.07
C CYS A 398 -31.02 9.79 2.65
N THR A 399 -30.68 10.93 2.07
CA THR A 399 -30.00 11.03 0.78
C THR A 399 -28.64 11.66 1.01
N PRO A 400 -27.53 11.04 0.59
CA PRO A 400 -26.22 11.63 0.68
C PRO A 400 -26.17 12.95 -0.08
N GLN A 401 -25.59 13.96 0.52
CA GLN A 401 -25.57 15.33 -0.06
C GLN A 401 -24.18 15.73 -0.53
N TRP A 402 -23.15 15.38 0.22
CA TRP A 402 -21.79 15.93 0.05
C TRP A 402 -20.85 14.98 -0.69
N LEU A 403 -20.76 13.74 -0.29
CA LEU A 403 -19.89 12.78 -0.99
C LEU A 403 -20.24 12.62 -2.47
N PRO A 404 -21.53 12.56 -2.89
CA PRO A 404 -21.85 12.56 -4.32
C PRO A 404 -21.40 13.82 -5.07
N LYS A 405 -21.30 14.98 -4.41
CA LYS A 405 -20.74 16.20 -5.01
C LYS A 405 -19.23 16.16 -5.05
N LEU A 406 -18.57 15.82 -3.92
CA LEU A 406 -17.12 15.70 -3.83
C LEU A 406 -16.56 14.63 -4.78
N MET A 407 -17.31 13.56 -5.00
CA MET A 407 -16.97 12.44 -5.88
C MET A 407 -17.70 12.48 -7.23
N GLY A 408 -18.20 13.63 -7.63
CA GLY A 408 -18.99 13.86 -8.82
C GLY A 408 -18.23 14.37 -10.04
N ASP A 409 -18.92 15.18 -10.83
CA ASP A 409 -18.43 15.72 -12.11
C ASP A 409 -17.72 17.06 -11.99
N GLN A 410 -17.82 17.75 -10.85
CA GLN A 410 -17.15 19.03 -10.64
C GLN A 410 -15.65 18.81 -10.40
N PRO A 411 -14.78 19.70 -10.92
CA PRO A 411 -13.36 19.71 -10.55
C PRO A 411 -13.19 19.80 -9.03
N MET A 412 -12.23 19.06 -8.48
CA MET A 412 -12.00 19.03 -7.03
C MET A 412 -11.62 20.39 -6.46
N SER A 413 -10.97 21.24 -7.27
CA SER A 413 -10.70 22.65 -6.91
C SER A 413 -11.96 23.52 -6.77
N VAL A 414 -13.11 23.06 -7.19
CA VAL A 414 -14.41 23.73 -7.02
C VAL A 414 -15.25 23.04 -5.93
N ALA A 415 -15.37 21.72 -6.00
CA ALA A 415 -16.21 20.95 -5.09
C ALA A 415 -15.79 21.09 -3.60
N TRP A 416 -14.50 21.02 -3.31
CA TRP A 416 -13.98 21.15 -1.94
C TRP A 416 -14.19 22.55 -1.33
N PRO A 417 -13.86 23.67 -2.00
CA PRO A 417 -14.19 25.00 -1.49
C PRO A 417 -15.68 25.21 -1.22
N GLU A 418 -16.56 24.74 -2.10
CA GLU A 418 -18.02 24.81 -1.89
C GLU A 418 -18.47 24.01 -0.67
N PHE A 419 -17.92 22.81 -0.48
CA PHE A 419 -18.15 22.01 0.71
C PHE A 419 -17.72 22.74 1.99
N PHE A 420 -16.50 23.30 2.02
CA PHE A 420 -16.00 24.04 3.19
C PHE A 420 -16.78 25.33 3.46
N ALA A 421 -17.19 26.04 2.42
CA ALA A 421 -18.04 27.22 2.58
C ALA A 421 -19.38 26.88 3.26
N SER A 422 -19.92 25.70 2.97
CA SER A 422 -21.20 25.25 3.50
C SER A 422 -21.09 24.63 4.90
N THR A 423 -20.01 23.91 5.21
CA THR A 423 -19.85 23.16 6.46
C THR A 423 -19.00 23.86 7.51
N GLN A 424 -18.15 24.76 7.09
CA GLN A 424 -17.14 25.46 7.92
C GLN A 424 -16.11 24.52 8.55
N PHE A 425 -15.95 23.28 8.04
CA PHE A 425 -14.98 22.31 8.59
C PHE A 425 -13.53 22.66 8.30
N ALA A 426 -13.28 23.46 7.26
CA ALA A 426 -11.98 24.02 6.95
C ALA A 426 -12.13 25.41 6.31
N LYS A 427 -11.07 26.21 6.36
CA LYS A 427 -11.02 27.53 5.75
C LYS A 427 -9.68 27.74 5.05
N PRO A 428 -9.64 28.60 4.00
CA PRO A 428 -8.38 29.02 3.39
C PRO A 428 -7.45 29.63 4.43
N ALA A 429 -6.19 29.20 4.39
CA ALA A 429 -5.14 29.66 5.30
C ALA A 429 -3.79 29.71 4.56
N PRO A 430 -2.81 30.47 5.04
CA PRO A 430 -1.45 30.33 4.57
C PRO A 430 -0.91 28.94 4.94
N PRO A 431 -0.05 28.32 4.09
CA PRO A 431 0.57 27.04 4.43
C PRO A 431 1.45 27.20 5.67
N PRO A 432 1.44 26.24 6.59
CA PRO A 432 2.34 26.27 7.75
C PRO A 432 3.79 26.00 7.30
N PRO A 433 4.80 26.40 8.10
CA PRO A 433 6.21 26.20 7.77
C PRO A 433 6.58 24.74 7.45
N THR A 434 5.92 23.79 8.08
CA THR A 434 6.09 22.36 7.82
C THR A 434 5.75 21.95 6.38
N GLN A 435 5.00 22.76 5.65
CA GLN A 435 4.63 22.53 4.25
C GLN A 435 5.58 23.20 3.25
N TYR A 436 6.47 24.08 3.68
CA TYR A 436 7.33 24.83 2.75
C TYR A 436 8.21 23.91 1.92
N ALA A 437 8.80 22.87 2.52
CA ALA A 437 9.60 21.90 1.80
C ALA A 437 8.78 21.14 0.74
N ASN A 438 7.53 20.78 1.05
CA ASN A 438 6.65 20.10 0.10
C ASN A 438 6.28 21.01 -1.07
N ILE A 439 5.95 22.29 -0.81
CA ILE A 439 5.63 23.28 -1.85
C ILE A 439 6.85 23.52 -2.75
N GLN A 440 8.06 23.60 -2.17
CA GLN A 440 9.29 23.72 -2.94
C GLN A 440 9.56 22.48 -3.82
N ARG A 441 9.25 21.29 -3.31
CA ARG A 441 9.31 20.05 -4.12
C ARG A 441 8.33 20.10 -5.30
N MET A 442 7.11 20.57 -5.09
CA MET A 442 6.11 20.73 -6.16
C MET A 442 6.57 21.74 -7.20
N ALA A 443 7.13 22.87 -6.76
CA ALA A 443 7.68 23.89 -7.65
C ALA A 443 8.86 23.34 -8.48
N PHE A 444 9.75 22.59 -7.85
CA PHE A 444 10.87 21.93 -8.53
C PHE A 444 10.39 20.86 -9.53
N ALA A 445 9.38 20.05 -9.17
CA ALA A 445 8.75 19.11 -10.08
C ALA A 445 8.22 19.80 -11.34
N ALA A 446 7.52 20.92 -11.19
CA ALA A 446 7.01 21.70 -12.32
C ALA A 446 8.12 22.23 -13.24
N LEU A 447 9.26 22.65 -12.68
CA LEU A 447 10.44 23.03 -13.49
C LEU A 447 11.01 21.83 -14.27
N MET A 448 11.13 20.66 -13.62
CA MET A 448 11.61 19.44 -14.28
C MET A 448 10.66 18.99 -15.39
N GLU A 449 9.36 18.96 -15.15
CA GLU A 449 8.33 18.62 -16.15
C GLU A 449 8.36 19.61 -17.33
N GLY A 450 8.73 20.87 -17.11
CA GLY A 450 8.95 21.85 -18.14
C GLY A 450 10.13 21.52 -19.07
N ASP A 451 11.18 20.90 -18.58
CA ASP A 451 12.39 20.51 -19.34
C ASP A 451 12.30 19.11 -19.95
N CYS A 452 11.58 18.17 -19.29
CA CYS A 452 11.55 16.78 -19.63
C CYS A 452 10.28 16.40 -20.42
N ASN A 453 10.43 15.53 -21.43
CA ASN A 453 9.29 14.96 -22.18
C ASN A 453 8.96 13.52 -21.75
N GLY A 454 9.34 13.12 -20.54
CA GLY A 454 9.16 11.77 -20.01
C GLY A 454 9.04 11.77 -18.50
N SER A 455 9.38 10.65 -17.88
CA SER A 455 9.34 10.52 -16.42
C SER A 455 10.38 11.40 -15.74
N VAL A 456 9.98 12.02 -14.63
CA VAL A 456 10.88 12.74 -13.75
C VAL A 456 10.87 12.08 -12.37
N SER A 457 12.06 11.94 -11.78
CA SER A 457 12.24 11.43 -10.43
C SER A 457 13.28 12.27 -9.70
N PHE A 458 13.02 12.60 -8.48
CA PHE A 458 13.99 13.23 -7.58
C PHE A 458 13.58 13.01 -6.12
N HIS A 459 14.55 13.12 -5.23
CA HIS A 459 14.29 13.04 -3.79
C HIS A 459 15.08 14.12 -3.05
N THR A 460 14.68 14.37 -1.81
CA THR A 460 15.40 15.30 -0.94
C THR A 460 16.57 14.56 -0.29
N ASP A 461 17.78 15.08 -0.48
CA ASP A 461 19.00 14.62 0.18
C ASP A 461 19.53 15.77 1.06
N LYS A 462 19.29 15.70 2.37
CA LYS A 462 19.62 16.77 3.34
C LYS A 462 19.00 18.13 2.93
N ASP A 463 19.83 19.02 2.40
CA ASP A 463 19.49 20.38 2.01
C ASP A 463 19.47 20.56 0.47
N ALA A 464 19.41 19.47 -0.28
CA ALA A 464 19.44 19.44 -1.73
C ALA A 464 18.28 18.61 -2.33
N PHE A 465 17.96 18.87 -3.59
CA PHE A 465 17.23 17.91 -4.43
C PHE A 465 18.24 17.08 -5.21
N LEU A 466 18.18 15.77 -5.07
CA LEU A 466 18.94 14.82 -5.89
C LEU A 466 18.06 14.29 -7.00
N VAL A 467 18.47 14.55 -8.27
CA VAL A 467 17.77 14.06 -9.45
C VAL A 467 18.01 12.56 -9.60
N GLY A 468 16.93 11.78 -9.61
CA GLY A 468 16.95 10.34 -9.81
C GLY A 468 16.84 9.93 -11.29
N GLU A 469 16.24 8.76 -11.56
CA GLU A 469 16.01 8.29 -12.92
C GLU A 469 15.05 9.23 -13.66
N ILE A 470 15.48 9.75 -14.82
CA ILE A 470 14.74 10.70 -15.65
C ILE A 470 14.81 10.31 -17.13
N LYS A 471 13.79 10.70 -17.90
CA LYS A 471 13.74 10.46 -19.36
C LYS A 471 13.34 11.71 -20.13
N GLY A 472 14.01 11.93 -21.25
CA GLY A 472 13.66 13.01 -22.18
C GLY A 472 13.95 14.41 -21.69
N CYS A 473 14.80 14.59 -20.68
CA CYS A 473 15.23 15.89 -20.17
C CYS A 473 16.38 16.44 -20.99
N LYS A 474 16.40 17.75 -21.18
CA LYS A 474 17.46 18.46 -21.95
C LYS A 474 18.55 19.00 -21.03
N LEU A 475 18.17 19.51 -19.88
CA LEU A 475 19.04 20.20 -18.93
C LEU A 475 19.36 19.34 -17.71
N PHE A 476 18.34 18.69 -17.13
CA PHE A 476 18.53 17.83 -15.97
C PHE A 476 19.25 16.53 -16.35
N LYS A 477 20.10 16.04 -15.45
CA LYS A 477 20.78 14.75 -15.57
C LYS A 477 20.66 13.99 -14.26
N GLU A 478 20.60 12.67 -14.34
CA GLU A 478 20.60 11.79 -13.18
C GLU A 478 21.85 12.02 -12.32
N GLY A 479 21.67 12.02 -11.01
CA GLY A 479 22.71 12.30 -10.03
C GLY A 479 23.00 13.78 -9.77
N MET A 480 22.36 14.72 -10.50
CA MET A 480 22.51 16.15 -10.19
C MET A 480 21.98 16.48 -8.81
N LYS A 481 22.77 17.22 -8.01
CA LYS A 481 22.37 17.77 -6.72
C LYS A 481 22.13 19.28 -6.84
N ILE A 482 20.89 19.68 -6.60
CA ILE A 482 20.44 21.07 -6.65
C ILE A 482 20.37 21.58 -5.21
N GLN A 483 21.14 22.60 -4.86
CA GLN A 483 21.22 23.16 -3.51
C GLN A 483 20.63 24.58 -3.40
N LYS A 484 20.56 25.29 -4.51
CA LYS A 484 20.11 26.68 -4.52
C LYS A 484 19.09 26.92 -5.64
N MET A 485 18.22 27.89 -5.41
CA MET A 485 17.34 28.48 -6.40
C MET A 485 17.47 30.01 -6.28
N GLU A 486 17.68 30.69 -7.41
CA GLU A 486 17.96 32.14 -7.45
C GLU A 486 19.08 32.56 -6.48
N GLY A 487 20.16 31.76 -6.38
CA GLY A 487 21.29 32.01 -5.50
C GLY A 487 21.06 31.71 -4.01
N LYS A 488 19.83 31.44 -3.57
CA LYS A 488 19.44 31.14 -2.20
C LYS A 488 19.38 29.63 -1.95
N ARG A 489 19.70 29.19 -0.73
CA ARG A 489 19.61 27.78 -0.34
C ARG A 489 18.16 27.31 -0.40
N LEU A 490 17.97 26.07 -0.87
CA LEU A 490 16.68 25.37 -0.80
C LEU A 490 16.27 25.15 0.66
N PHE A 491 14.98 25.01 0.85
CA PHE A 491 14.32 24.74 2.13
C PHE A 491 14.39 25.90 3.16
N GLY A 492 13.48 25.87 4.11
CA GLY A 492 13.44 26.83 5.22
C GLY A 492 12.57 28.07 5.03
N THR A 493 12.22 28.48 3.80
CA THR A 493 11.32 29.63 3.57
C THR A 493 10.43 29.45 2.34
N LEU A 494 9.16 29.82 2.46
CA LEU A 494 8.22 29.84 1.33
C LEU A 494 8.55 30.96 0.33
N LEU A 495 9.17 32.06 0.78
CA LEU A 495 9.56 33.19 -0.07
C LEU A 495 10.38 32.79 -1.30
N LEU A 496 11.13 31.67 -1.19
CA LEU A 496 11.89 31.15 -2.32
C LEU A 496 11.00 30.74 -3.50
N VAL A 497 9.83 30.18 -3.21
CA VAL A 497 8.85 29.81 -4.25
C VAL A 497 8.19 31.04 -4.85
N ASP A 498 7.87 32.06 -4.04
CA ASP A 498 7.36 33.34 -4.54
C ASP A 498 8.36 34.01 -5.49
N GLU A 499 9.64 34.01 -5.13
CA GLU A 499 10.71 34.54 -5.99
C GLU A 499 10.85 33.74 -7.28
N MET A 500 10.77 32.43 -7.22
CA MET A 500 10.75 31.57 -8.42
C MET A 500 9.59 31.96 -9.34
N ILE A 501 8.38 32.11 -8.81
CA ILE A 501 7.19 32.51 -9.58
C ILE A 501 7.39 33.86 -10.23
N GLN A 502 7.89 34.86 -9.47
CA GLN A 502 8.18 36.19 -9.99
C GLN A 502 9.25 36.17 -11.08
N THR A 503 10.33 35.39 -10.89
CA THR A 503 11.41 35.25 -11.86
C THR A 503 10.91 34.51 -13.12
N CYS A 504 10.09 33.47 -12.97
CA CYS A 504 9.43 32.82 -14.10
C CYS A 504 8.57 33.81 -14.90
N THR A 505 7.77 34.62 -14.23
CA THR A 505 6.88 35.59 -14.89
C THR A 505 7.65 36.70 -15.62
N SER A 506 8.74 37.18 -15.03
CA SER A 506 9.51 38.33 -15.58
C SER A 506 10.58 37.93 -16.58
N HIS A 507 11.25 36.77 -16.39
CA HIS A 507 12.41 36.36 -17.18
C HIS A 507 12.22 35.05 -17.95
N GLY A 508 11.14 34.32 -17.72
CA GLY A 508 10.84 33.04 -18.38
C GLY A 508 11.81 31.91 -18.03
N LYS A 509 12.69 32.08 -17.07
CA LYS A 509 13.67 31.08 -16.62
C LYS A 509 14.08 31.31 -15.18
N VAL A 510 14.46 30.23 -14.50
CA VAL A 510 14.94 30.22 -13.11
C VAL A 510 16.38 29.71 -13.07
N SER A 511 17.19 30.25 -12.18
CA SER A 511 18.58 29.89 -11.93
C SER A 511 18.66 28.86 -10.79
N LEU A 512 19.18 27.64 -11.06
CA LEU A 512 19.41 26.58 -10.08
C LEU A 512 20.90 26.43 -9.82
N GLY A 513 21.34 26.50 -8.57
CA GLY A 513 22.72 26.28 -8.16
C GLY A 513 22.99 24.82 -7.82
N LEU A 514 24.00 24.23 -8.45
CA LEU A 514 24.43 22.84 -8.25
C LEU A 514 25.45 22.73 -7.12
N GLU A 515 25.61 21.54 -6.58
CA GLU A 515 26.60 21.24 -5.53
C GLU A 515 28.04 21.54 -5.97
N ASN A 516 28.35 21.33 -7.25
CA ASN A 516 29.68 21.61 -7.82
C ASN A 516 29.95 23.12 -8.09
N GLY A 517 29.02 24.00 -7.71
CA GLY A 517 29.13 25.45 -7.89
C GLY A 517 28.65 25.97 -9.25
N GLU A 518 28.28 25.09 -10.17
CA GLU A 518 27.71 25.48 -11.46
C GLU A 518 26.28 26.02 -11.28
N THR A 519 25.82 26.78 -12.27
CA THR A 519 24.45 27.31 -12.32
C THR A 519 23.75 26.83 -13.57
N LEU A 520 22.54 26.30 -13.39
CA LEU A 520 21.67 25.80 -14.45
C LEU A 520 20.49 26.78 -14.64
N ALA A 521 20.36 27.36 -15.84
CA ALA A 521 19.20 28.19 -16.17
C ALA A 521 18.10 27.33 -16.78
N VAL A 522 17.00 27.13 -16.03
CA VAL A 522 15.89 26.26 -16.41
C VAL A 522 14.74 27.11 -16.94
N PRO A 523 14.23 26.86 -18.17
CA PRO A 523 13.06 27.56 -18.68
C PRO A 523 11.81 27.24 -17.85
N CYS A 524 11.04 28.24 -17.51
CA CYS A 524 9.74 28.06 -16.90
C CYS A 524 8.72 27.69 -17.98
N LYS A 525 8.09 26.54 -17.82
CA LYS A 525 6.92 26.14 -18.59
C LYS A 525 5.73 25.97 -17.66
N GLY A 526 4.68 26.74 -17.93
CA GLY A 526 3.44 26.71 -17.15
C GLY A 526 3.44 27.69 -15.97
N ASP A 527 2.24 27.95 -15.49
CA ASP A 527 1.97 28.84 -14.34
C ASP A 527 1.96 28.01 -13.06
N PHE A 528 3.13 27.74 -12.48
CA PHE A 528 3.13 27.19 -11.13
C PHE A 528 2.53 28.22 -10.17
N LYS A 529 1.53 27.79 -9.42
CA LYS A 529 0.89 28.59 -8.35
C LYS A 529 1.09 27.84 -7.04
N ILE A 530 1.34 28.60 -5.97
CA ILE A 530 1.34 28.01 -4.63
C ILE A 530 -0.06 27.45 -4.37
N PRO A 531 -0.17 26.16 -4.03
CA PRO A 531 -1.46 25.55 -3.75
C PRO A 531 -2.18 26.25 -2.62
N GLN A 532 -3.50 26.42 -2.74
CA GLN A 532 -4.32 26.92 -1.66
C GLN A 532 -4.29 25.91 -0.49
N PHE A 533 -3.81 26.36 0.64
CA PHE A 533 -3.84 25.57 1.88
C PHE A 533 -5.18 25.77 2.61
N TYR A 534 -5.68 24.70 3.22
CA TYR A 534 -6.90 24.69 4.02
C TYR A 534 -6.58 24.25 5.44
N ALA A 535 -6.85 25.10 6.42
CA ALA A 535 -6.75 24.76 7.83
C ALA A 535 -8.09 24.23 8.34
N VAL A 536 -8.11 23.05 8.93
CA VAL A 536 -9.32 22.42 9.48
C VAL A 536 -9.70 23.02 10.84
N ASP A 537 -10.99 23.10 11.13
CA ASP A 537 -11.51 23.35 12.48
C ASP A 537 -11.54 22.04 13.26
N MET A 538 -10.41 21.72 13.90
CA MET A 538 -10.25 20.46 14.62
C MET A 538 -11.24 20.31 15.78
N LYS A 539 -11.59 21.40 16.47
CA LYS A 539 -12.57 21.37 17.56
C LYS A 539 -13.93 20.92 17.05
N GLN A 540 -14.39 21.50 15.94
CA GLN A 540 -15.66 21.14 15.32
C GLN A 540 -15.62 19.69 14.81
N LEU A 541 -14.52 19.28 14.16
CA LEU A 541 -14.37 17.92 13.66
C LEU A 541 -14.36 16.88 14.77
N MET A 542 -13.63 17.09 15.87
CA MET A 542 -13.64 16.17 17.02
C MET A 542 -15.06 16.01 17.59
N GLN A 543 -15.81 17.10 17.74
CA GLN A 543 -17.20 17.03 18.21
C GLN A 543 -18.08 16.24 17.22
N LYS A 544 -17.90 16.47 15.92
CA LYS A 544 -18.70 15.78 14.89
C LYS A 544 -18.36 14.29 14.76
N LEU A 545 -17.12 13.91 14.98
CA LEU A 545 -16.63 12.55 14.84
C LEU A 545 -16.68 11.74 16.13
N ASP A 546 -17.03 12.37 17.24
CA ASP A 546 -17.05 11.76 18.57
C ASP A 546 -15.64 11.26 19.00
N LEU A 547 -14.64 12.17 18.88
CA LEU A 547 -13.22 11.92 19.15
C LEU A 547 -12.76 12.59 20.45
#